data_88c907e9b625fa64b130c1102c691afa
#
_entry.id   88c907e9b625fa64b130c1102c691afa
#
_cell.length_a   1.000
_cell.length_b   1.000
_cell.length_c   1.000
_cell.angle_alpha   90.00
_cell.angle_beta   90.00
_cell.angle_gamma   90.00
#
_symmetry.space_group_name_H-M   'P 1'
#
loop_
_entity.id
_entity.type
_entity.pdbx_description
1 polymer ?
#
loop_
_entity_poly.entity_id
_entity_poly.type
_entity_poly.pdbx_seq_one_letter_code
_entity_poly.pdbx_strand_id
1 'polypeptide(L)'
;LDKLLNGQSTVSGSLQDKTNALYKDVYGNSGSDLSLLTAVNLMQWQYSGQITDEPRLVRVESLEQSIDGKTLSGSLEGRVLSLRQALLGNKKYVSQTVTIPANTLVTMTNIDALNSKTIQEGDVVRFAVADDVCVGDVIAIPRGMEATGTVTKARKSGRFGKDGKIEITYDNVRAADGSPVALTVGDK
;
A
#
# COMPACT_ATOMS: atom_id res chain seq x y z
N LEU A 1 10.93 12.17 -11.12
CA LEU A 1 10.57 11.78 -9.75
C LEU A 1 11.13 12.78 -8.74
N ASP A 2 12.47 13.06 -8.75
CA ASP A 2 13.13 14.01 -7.85
C ASP A 2 12.42 15.39 -7.85
N LYS A 3 12.19 15.97 -9.03
CA LYS A 3 11.45 17.23 -9.15
C LYS A 3 10.00 17.15 -8.59
N LEU A 4 9.35 16.00 -8.67
CA LEU A 4 8.02 15.80 -8.10
C LEU A 4 8.08 15.75 -6.57
N LEU A 5 9.04 15.00 -6.02
CA LEU A 5 9.18 14.83 -4.57
C LEU A 5 9.67 16.10 -3.89
N ASN A 6 10.73 16.70 -4.41
CA ASN A 6 11.49 17.76 -3.76
C ASN A 6 11.26 19.18 -4.36
N GLY A 7 10.42 19.28 -5.41
CA GLY A 7 10.13 20.54 -6.11
C GLY A 7 11.22 20.96 -7.09
N GLN A 8 12.44 20.46 -6.97
CA GLN A 8 13.60 20.73 -7.81
C GLN A 8 14.49 19.49 -7.92
N SER A 9 15.44 19.51 -8.87
CA SER A 9 16.40 18.42 -9.00
C SER A 9 17.53 18.63 -7.98
N THR A 10 17.47 17.91 -6.89
CA THR A 10 18.43 17.98 -5.77
C THR A 10 19.44 16.85 -5.77
N VAL A 11 19.05 15.70 -6.32
CA VAL A 11 19.87 14.50 -6.28
C VAL A 11 20.91 14.50 -7.39
N SER A 12 22.20 14.42 -7.03
CA SER A 12 23.36 14.34 -7.93
C SER A 12 23.94 12.92 -7.94
N GLY A 13 24.83 12.64 -8.89
CA GLY A 13 25.52 11.35 -8.99
C GLY A 13 25.01 10.45 -10.13
N SER A 14 25.37 9.17 -10.07
CA SER A 14 24.95 8.15 -11.03
C SER A 14 23.44 7.90 -10.97
N LEU A 15 22.90 7.22 -11.99
CA LEU A 15 21.49 6.81 -11.97
C LEU A 15 21.17 5.95 -10.75
N GLN A 16 22.10 5.07 -10.35
CA GLN A 16 21.94 4.22 -9.16
C GLN A 16 21.89 5.07 -7.88
N ASP A 17 22.78 6.05 -7.72
CA ASP A 17 22.80 6.94 -6.55
C ASP A 17 21.50 7.75 -6.46
N LYS A 18 21.02 8.28 -7.58
CA LYS A 18 19.75 9.00 -7.66
C LYS A 18 18.56 8.11 -7.30
N THR A 19 18.55 6.88 -7.82
CA THR A 19 17.48 5.92 -7.51
C THR A 19 17.47 5.56 -6.03
N ASN A 20 18.64 5.28 -5.44
CA ASN A 20 18.79 4.94 -4.02
C ASN A 20 18.35 6.11 -3.11
N ALA A 21 18.74 7.35 -3.45
CA ALA A 21 18.33 8.52 -2.70
C ALA A 21 16.81 8.70 -2.73
N LEU A 22 16.20 8.66 -3.92
CA LEU A 22 14.75 8.78 -4.07
C LEU A 22 13.98 7.63 -3.40
N TYR A 23 14.54 6.43 -3.43
CA TYR A 23 13.96 5.30 -2.68
C TYR A 23 13.97 5.58 -1.17
N LYS A 24 15.09 6.10 -0.65
CA LYS A 24 15.21 6.47 0.75
C LYS A 24 14.24 7.59 1.13
N ASP A 25 14.07 8.61 0.28
CA ASP A 25 13.12 9.71 0.52
C ASP A 25 11.66 9.21 0.62
N VAL A 26 11.31 8.20 -0.16
CA VAL A 26 9.95 7.66 -0.20
C VAL A 26 9.68 6.62 0.88
N TYR A 27 10.62 5.71 1.12
CA TYR A 27 10.43 4.53 1.97
C TYR A 27 11.27 4.55 3.24
N GLY A 28 12.33 5.37 3.29
CA GLY A 28 13.23 5.41 4.44
C GLY A 28 12.58 6.06 5.65
N ASN A 29 12.71 5.43 6.80
CA ASN A 29 12.37 6.04 8.08
C ASN A 29 13.65 6.60 8.69
N SER A 30 13.65 7.86 9.11
CA SER A 30 14.78 8.50 9.77
C SER A 30 14.45 8.80 11.22
N GLY A 31 14.82 7.89 12.11
CA GLY A 31 14.66 8.10 13.55
C GLY A 31 13.20 8.32 13.97
N SER A 32 12.86 9.53 14.36
CA SER A 32 11.50 9.92 14.80
C SER A 32 10.57 10.33 13.65
N ASP A 33 11.07 10.41 12.43
CA ASP A 33 10.25 10.84 11.29
C ASP A 33 9.76 9.66 10.47
N LEU A 34 8.49 9.71 10.11
CA LEU A 34 7.88 8.72 9.22
C LEU A 34 8.38 8.91 7.80
N SER A 35 8.56 7.80 7.06
CA SER A 35 8.77 7.88 5.62
C SER A 35 7.57 8.56 4.95
N LEU A 36 7.78 9.10 3.75
CA LEU A 36 6.70 9.71 2.97
C LEU A 36 5.53 8.74 2.79
N LEU A 37 5.82 7.47 2.50
CA LEU A 37 4.79 6.44 2.34
C LEU A 37 4.03 6.20 3.64
N THR A 38 4.75 5.98 4.74
CA THR A 38 4.14 5.72 6.05
C THR A 38 3.30 6.90 6.51
N ALA A 39 3.75 8.13 6.26
CA ALA A 39 2.97 9.33 6.56
C ALA A 39 1.66 9.40 5.78
N VAL A 40 1.69 9.13 4.47
CA VAL A 40 0.47 9.10 3.64
C VAL A 40 -0.47 7.98 4.08
N ASN A 41 0.06 6.79 4.37
CA ASN A 41 -0.73 5.67 4.89
C ASN A 41 -1.41 6.02 6.21
N LEU A 42 -0.66 6.60 7.15
CA LEU A 42 -1.21 7.01 8.45
C LEU A 42 -2.30 8.08 8.32
N MET A 43 -2.06 9.10 7.48
CA MET A 43 -3.05 10.16 7.26
C MET A 43 -4.33 9.62 6.63
N GLN A 44 -4.23 8.77 5.64
CA GLN A 44 -5.39 8.17 4.99
C GLN A 44 -6.14 7.23 5.93
N TRP A 45 -5.42 6.39 6.68
CA TRP A 45 -6.03 5.52 7.69
C TRP A 45 -6.73 6.34 8.79
N GLN A 46 -6.09 7.40 9.29
CA GLN A 46 -6.67 8.28 10.31
C GLN A 46 -7.92 9.01 9.80
N TYR A 47 -7.94 9.42 8.53
CA TYR A 47 -9.06 10.18 7.94
C TYR A 47 -10.24 9.28 7.58
N SER A 48 -10.00 8.15 6.91
CA SER A 48 -11.05 7.29 6.34
C SER A 48 -11.15 5.90 6.98
N GLY A 49 -10.24 5.56 7.89
CA GLY A 49 -10.18 4.23 8.53
C GLY A 49 -9.71 3.11 7.60
N GLN A 50 -9.20 3.44 6.42
CA GLN A 50 -8.66 2.47 5.45
C GLN A 50 -7.62 3.13 4.56
N ILE A 51 -6.80 2.31 3.91
CA ILE A 51 -5.80 2.73 2.93
C ILE A 51 -6.27 2.29 1.54
N THR A 52 -6.04 3.10 0.51
CA THR A 52 -6.33 2.74 -0.88
C THR A 52 -5.06 2.38 -1.62
N ASP A 53 -5.17 1.57 -2.69
CA ASP A 53 -4.06 1.16 -3.54
C ASP A 53 -3.72 2.17 -4.65
N GLU A 54 -4.38 3.34 -4.65
CA GLU A 54 -4.14 4.40 -5.63
C GLU A 54 -2.71 4.95 -5.56
N PRO A 55 -2.21 5.50 -6.68
CA PRO A 55 -0.92 6.19 -6.69
C PRO A 55 -0.84 7.28 -5.60
N ARG A 56 0.31 7.38 -4.92
CA ARG A 56 0.48 8.30 -3.78
C ARG A 56 0.09 9.73 -4.06
N LEU A 57 0.39 10.24 -5.26
CA LEU A 57 0.01 11.60 -5.65
C LEU A 57 -1.51 11.76 -5.63
N VAL A 58 -2.24 10.80 -6.19
CA VAL A 58 -3.72 10.79 -6.20
C VAL A 58 -4.26 10.77 -4.78
N ARG A 59 -3.68 9.95 -3.91
CA ARG A 59 -4.07 9.86 -2.50
C ARG A 59 -3.83 11.17 -1.73
N VAL A 60 -2.70 11.84 -1.99
CA VAL A 60 -2.39 13.16 -1.42
C VAL A 60 -3.37 14.20 -1.93
N GLU A 61 -3.65 14.25 -3.23
CA GLU A 61 -4.63 15.17 -3.83
C GLU A 61 -6.04 14.95 -3.30
N SER A 62 -6.43 13.69 -3.10
CA SER A 62 -7.72 13.34 -2.50
C SER A 62 -7.84 13.85 -1.05
N LEU A 63 -6.79 13.69 -0.24
CA LEU A 63 -6.74 14.22 1.12
C LEU A 63 -6.81 15.75 1.14
N GLU A 64 -6.04 16.43 0.30
CA GLU A 64 -6.05 17.89 0.16
C GLU A 64 -7.45 18.40 -0.24
N GLN A 65 -8.05 17.75 -1.23
CA GLN A 65 -9.41 18.12 -1.67
C GLN A 65 -10.43 17.94 -0.53
N SER A 66 -10.25 16.90 0.29
CA SER A 66 -11.18 16.61 1.39
C SER A 66 -11.01 17.56 2.58
N ILE A 67 -9.79 18.05 2.83
CA ILE A 67 -9.46 18.88 3.99
C ILE A 67 -9.53 20.37 3.65
N ASP A 68 -8.90 20.76 2.52
CA ASP A 68 -8.72 22.17 2.14
C ASP A 68 -9.67 22.59 0.99
N GLY A 69 -10.45 21.67 0.43
CA GLY A 69 -11.36 21.91 -0.72
C GLY A 69 -10.63 22.18 -2.03
N LYS A 70 -9.31 22.00 -2.09
CA LYS A 70 -8.47 22.21 -3.27
C LYS A 70 -7.17 21.46 -3.17
N THR A 71 -6.56 21.12 -4.32
CA THR A 71 -5.20 20.60 -4.37
C THR A 71 -4.17 21.70 -4.15
N LEU A 72 -3.12 21.40 -3.41
CA LEU A 72 -2.03 22.33 -3.12
C LEU A 72 -0.97 22.28 -4.23
N SER A 73 -0.20 23.36 -4.35
CA SER A 73 0.98 23.45 -5.23
C SER A 73 2.26 23.21 -4.44
N GLY A 74 3.35 22.86 -5.13
CA GLY A 74 4.66 22.66 -4.53
C GLY A 74 5.14 21.21 -4.59
N SER A 75 6.20 20.92 -3.83
CA SER A 75 6.75 19.57 -3.74
C SER A 75 5.79 18.62 -3.02
N LEU A 76 5.84 17.36 -3.40
CA LEU A 76 5.01 16.33 -2.73
C LEU A 76 5.36 16.23 -1.25
N GLU A 77 6.64 16.34 -0.90
CA GLU A 77 7.09 16.36 0.50
C GLU A 77 6.47 17.53 1.28
N GLY A 78 6.55 18.76 0.74
CA GLY A 78 5.95 19.93 1.38
C GLY A 78 4.44 19.83 1.54
N ARG A 79 3.76 19.27 0.54
CA ARG A 79 2.31 19.02 0.57
C ARG A 79 1.95 18.00 1.65
N VAL A 80 2.71 16.88 1.74
CA VAL A 80 2.53 15.85 2.79
C VAL A 80 2.80 16.41 4.19
N LEU A 81 3.81 17.27 4.35
CA LEU A 81 4.07 17.94 5.64
C LEU A 81 2.90 18.84 6.05
N SER A 82 2.33 19.61 5.11
CA SER A 82 1.16 20.46 5.37
C SER A 82 -0.06 19.64 5.77
N LEU A 83 -0.36 18.57 5.04
CA LEU A 83 -1.45 17.64 5.38
C LEU A 83 -1.22 16.97 6.75
N ARG A 84 0.01 16.54 7.02
CA ARG A 84 0.36 15.96 8.31
C ARG A 84 0.09 16.93 9.44
N GLN A 85 0.46 18.19 9.29
CA GLN A 85 0.20 19.22 10.30
C GLN A 85 -1.32 19.43 10.50
N ALA A 86 -2.09 19.44 9.42
CA ALA A 86 -3.54 19.62 9.48
C ALA A 86 -4.27 18.44 10.14
N LEU A 87 -3.90 17.20 9.79
CA LEU A 87 -4.59 15.98 10.25
C LEU A 87 -4.09 15.47 11.60
N LEU A 88 -2.78 15.51 11.82
CA LEU A 88 -2.13 14.85 12.95
C LEU A 88 -1.60 15.86 13.98
N GLY A 89 -1.57 17.14 13.62
CA GLY A 89 -1.03 18.19 14.48
C GLY A 89 0.43 17.97 14.85
N ASN A 90 0.79 18.33 16.09
CA ASN A 90 2.14 18.14 16.61
C ASN A 90 2.39 16.76 17.25
N LYS A 91 1.48 15.79 17.05
CA LYS A 91 1.69 14.44 17.55
C LYS A 91 2.94 13.83 16.92
N LYS A 92 3.82 13.31 17.76
CA LYS A 92 4.95 12.49 17.32
C LYS A 92 4.49 11.05 17.14
N TYR A 93 4.63 10.55 15.93
CA TYR A 93 4.39 9.15 15.61
C TYR A 93 5.74 8.48 15.45
N VAL A 94 5.95 7.37 16.14
CA VAL A 94 7.19 6.60 16.09
C VAL A 94 6.91 5.28 15.39
N SER A 95 7.71 4.94 14.41
CA SER A 95 7.67 3.61 13.80
C SER A 95 8.18 2.58 14.80
N GLN A 96 7.44 1.49 14.96
CA GLN A 96 7.86 0.34 15.74
C GLN A 96 8.04 -0.86 14.82
N THR A 97 9.14 -1.58 14.97
CA THR A 97 9.32 -2.85 14.28
C THR A 97 8.66 -3.95 15.11
N VAL A 98 7.74 -4.65 14.52
CA VAL A 98 7.06 -5.81 15.12
C VAL A 98 7.26 -7.04 14.26
N THR A 99 7.26 -8.21 14.88
CA THR A 99 7.26 -9.47 14.16
C THR A 99 5.85 -10.01 14.11
N ILE A 100 5.31 -10.18 12.90
CA ILE A 100 4.00 -10.81 12.68
C ILE A 100 4.17 -12.30 12.95
N PRO A 101 3.43 -12.89 13.90
CA PRO A 101 3.53 -14.33 14.20
C PRO A 101 3.19 -15.17 12.96
N ALA A 102 3.87 -16.32 12.83
CA ALA A 102 3.49 -17.30 11.81
C ALA A 102 2.02 -17.73 12.00
N ASN A 103 1.34 -18.02 10.90
CA ASN A 103 -0.09 -18.37 10.87
C ASN A 103 -1.05 -17.24 11.30
N THR A 104 -0.59 -15.99 11.32
CA THR A 104 -1.49 -14.85 11.45
C THR A 104 -2.44 -14.81 10.25
N LEU A 105 -3.74 -14.79 10.51
CA LEU A 105 -4.75 -14.73 9.45
C LEU A 105 -4.85 -13.33 8.87
N VAL A 106 -4.89 -13.24 7.54
CA VAL A 106 -5.14 -12.00 6.81
C VAL A 106 -6.40 -12.18 5.97
N THR A 107 -7.46 -11.49 6.34
CA THR A 107 -8.71 -11.46 5.56
C THR A 107 -8.56 -10.49 4.40
N MET A 108 -8.93 -10.91 3.19
CA MET A 108 -8.76 -10.09 1.99
C MET A 108 -10.01 -10.11 1.11
N THR A 109 -10.23 -9.02 0.38
CA THR A 109 -11.26 -8.88 -0.64
C THR A 109 -10.62 -8.64 -2.01
N ASN A 110 -11.26 -9.11 -3.06
CA ASN A 110 -10.77 -8.87 -4.43
C ASN A 110 -10.89 -7.39 -4.80
N ILE A 111 -9.83 -6.80 -5.35
CA ILE A 111 -9.87 -5.53 -6.06
C ILE A 111 -10.25 -5.79 -7.52
N ASP A 112 -9.56 -6.75 -8.15
CA ASP A 112 -9.79 -7.11 -9.54
C ASP A 112 -10.96 -8.09 -9.67
N ALA A 113 -11.77 -7.90 -10.72
CA ALA A 113 -12.85 -8.82 -11.03
C ALA A 113 -12.29 -10.14 -11.56
N LEU A 114 -12.59 -11.25 -10.87
CA LEU A 114 -12.17 -12.58 -11.28
C LEU A 114 -13.18 -13.18 -12.27
N ASN A 115 -12.80 -13.31 -13.52
CA ASN A 115 -13.62 -13.91 -14.56
C ASN A 115 -12.89 -15.09 -15.22
N SER A 116 -13.39 -16.30 -15.00
CA SER A 116 -12.80 -17.53 -15.53
C SER A 116 -12.76 -17.61 -17.06
N LYS A 117 -13.49 -16.74 -17.79
CA LYS A 117 -13.46 -16.69 -19.25
C LYS A 117 -12.29 -15.89 -19.80
N THR A 118 -11.77 -14.92 -19.04
CA THR A 118 -10.74 -13.97 -19.49
C THR A 118 -9.42 -14.15 -18.77
N ILE A 119 -9.43 -14.56 -17.50
CA ILE A 119 -8.22 -14.75 -16.69
C ILE A 119 -7.39 -15.94 -17.20
N GLN A 120 -6.07 -15.83 -17.12
CA GLN A 120 -5.11 -16.83 -17.58
C GLN A 120 -4.16 -17.25 -16.46
N GLU A 121 -3.54 -18.41 -16.61
CA GLU A 121 -2.44 -18.84 -15.74
C GLU A 121 -1.26 -17.87 -15.88
N GLY A 122 -0.69 -17.46 -14.74
CA GLY A 122 0.35 -16.44 -14.65
C GLY A 122 -0.17 -15.00 -14.48
N ASP A 123 -1.47 -14.76 -14.59
CA ASP A 123 -2.03 -13.42 -14.31
C ASP A 123 -1.85 -13.08 -12.83
N VAL A 124 -1.47 -11.82 -12.56
CA VAL A 124 -1.42 -11.27 -11.22
C VAL A 124 -2.78 -10.69 -10.86
N VAL A 125 -3.28 -11.05 -9.69
CA VAL A 125 -4.54 -10.58 -9.12
C VAL A 125 -4.26 -9.76 -7.87
N ARG A 126 -4.96 -8.64 -7.71
CA ARG A 126 -4.83 -7.76 -6.56
C ARG A 126 -6.00 -7.94 -5.60
N PHE A 127 -5.66 -7.83 -4.33
CA PHE A 127 -6.59 -7.91 -3.21
C PHE A 127 -6.35 -6.72 -2.28
N ALA A 128 -7.37 -6.35 -1.52
CA ALA A 128 -7.26 -5.41 -0.41
C ALA A 128 -7.47 -6.15 0.91
N VAL A 129 -6.67 -5.81 1.90
CA VAL A 129 -6.87 -6.29 3.28
C VAL A 129 -8.21 -5.79 3.81
N ALA A 130 -9.03 -6.69 4.32
CA ALA A 130 -10.38 -6.36 4.80
C ALA A 130 -10.39 -5.79 6.22
N ASP A 131 -9.49 -6.29 7.08
CA ASP A 131 -9.39 -5.92 8.49
C ASP A 131 -7.95 -5.63 8.89
N ASP A 132 -7.76 -4.72 9.86
CA ASP A 132 -6.43 -4.42 10.38
C ASP A 132 -5.81 -5.67 11.03
N VAL A 133 -4.56 -5.97 10.68
CA VAL A 133 -3.78 -7.03 11.32
C VAL A 133 -2.89 -6.39 12.38
N CYS A 134 -3.17 -6.69 13.64
CA CYS A 134 -2.49 -6.10 14.79
C CYS A 134 -1.52 -7.09 15.45
N VAL A 135 -0.40 -6.56 15.96
CA VAL A 135 0.52 -7.25 16.87
C VAL A 135 0.57 -6.44 18.16
N GLY A 136 -0.12 -6.91 19.19
CA GLY A 136 -0.43 -6.08 20.35
C GLY A 136 -1.23 -4.83 19.96
N ASP A 137 -0.75 -3.68 20.35
CA ASP A 137 -1.40 -2.38 20.04
C ASP A 137 -0.89 -1.76 18.73
N VAL A 138 -0.03 -2.47 17.98
CA VAL A 138 0.55 -1.96 16.72
C VAL A 138 -0.19 -2.54 15.54
N ILE A 139 -0.72 -1.69 14.67
CA ILE A 139 -1.27 -2.10 13.37
C ILE A 139 -0.10 -2.39 12.43
N ALA A 140 0.15 -3.67 12.17
CA ALA A 140 1.23 -4.13 11.30
C ALA A 140 0.82 -4.09 9.82
N ILE A 141 -0.42 -4.50 9.51
CA ILE A 141 -0.99 -4.45 8.16
C ILE A 141 -2.35 -3.75 8.26
N PRO A 142 -2.44 -2.49 7.85
CA PRO A 142 -3.69 -1.75 7.87
C PRO A 142 -4.71 -2.28 6.86
N ARG A 143 -5.99 -2.12 7.17
CA ARG A 143 -7.09 -2.36 6.23
C ARG A 143 -6.90 -1.53 4.96
N GLY A 144 -7.22 -2.13 3.82
CA GLY A 144 -7.07 -1.54 2.49
C GLY A 144 -5.69 -1.69 1.87
N MET A 145 -4.69 -2.19 2.62
CA MET A 145 -3.37 -2.45 2.04
C MET A 145 -3.46 -3.50 0.94
N GLU A 146 -2.67 -3.28 -0.12
CA GLU A 146 -2.61 -4.17 -1.28
C GLU A 146 -1.95 -5.50 -0.94
N ALA A 147 -2.58 -6.56 -1.41
CA ALA A 147 -1.98 -7.90 -1.49
C ALA A 147 -2.05 -8.40 -2.94
N THR A 148 -1.12 -9.25 -3.29
CA THR A 148 -1.04 -9.84 -4.63
C THR A 148 -1.07 -11.35 -4.56
N GLY A 149 -1.57 -11.95 -5.63
CA GLY A 149 -1.52 -13.39 -5.87
C GLY A 149 -1.40 -13.69 -7.35
N THR A 150 -0.89 -14.85 -7.66
CA THR A 150 -0.70 -15.35 -9.04
C THR A 150 -1.68 -16.47 -9.34
N VAL A 151 -2.35 -16.39 -10.48
CA VAL A 151 -3.23 -17.45 -10.97
C VAL A 151 -2.40 -18.67 -11.36
N THR A 152 -2.58 -19.77 -10.64
CA THR A 152 -1.89 -21.03 -10.91
C THR A 152 -2.68 -21.96 -11.82
N LYS A 153 -3.99 -21.75 -11.92
CA LYS A 153 -4.86 -22.51 -12.83
C LYS A 153 -6.11 -21.74 -13.19
N ALA A 154 -6.43 -21.69 -14.47
CA ALA A 154 -7.65 -21.10 -15.00
C ALA A 154 -8.36 -22.08 -15.92
N ARG A 155 -9.58 -22.47 -15.56
CA ARG A 155 -10.46 -23.31 -16.40
C ARG A 155 -11.74 -22.56 -16.69
N LYS A 156 -12.03 -22.38 -17.98
CA LYS A 156 -13.27 -21.71 -18.44
C LYS A 156 -14.50 -22.56 -18.08
N SER A 157 -15.61 -21.90 -17.81
CA SER A 157 -16.91 -22.55 -17.73
C SER A 157 -17.25 -23.20 -19.08
N GLY A 158 -17.74 -24.42 -19.06
CA GLY A 158 -18.08 -25.22 -20.25
C GLY A 158 -19.59 -25.32 -20.47
N ARG A 159 -19.96 -25.99 -21.63
CA ARG A 159 -21.34 -26.41 -21.84
C ARG A 159 -21.72 -27.51 -20.86
N PHE A 160 -23.02 -27.68 -20.60
CA PHE A 160 -23.60 -28.70 -19.71
C PHE A 160 -23.25 -28.52 -18.22
N GLY A 161 -23.29 -27.29 -17.70
CA GLY A 161 -23.16 -27.02 -16.27
C GLY A 161 -21.75 -27.23 -15.69
N LYS A 162 -20.70 -27.26 -16.51
CA LYS A 162 -19.33 -27.28 -16.03
C LYS A 162 -18.93 -25.90 -15.56
N ASP A 163 -18.71 -25.75 -14.27
CA ASP A 163 -18.27 -24.51 -13.65
C ASP A 163 -16.83 -24.15 -14.06
N GLY A 164 -16.56 -22.86 -14.22
CA GLY A 164 -15.20 -22.35 -14.32
C GLY A 164 -14.47 -22.52 -12.98
N LYS A 165 -13.16 -22.67 -13.04
CA LYS A 165 -12.31 -22.76 -11.83
C LYS A 165 -11.10 -21.85 -11.96
N ILE A 166 -10.81 -21.11 -10.91
CA ILE A 166 -9.60 -20.29 -10.78
C ILE A 166 -8.92 -20.71 -9.48
N GLU A 167 -7.64 -21.08 -9.57
CA GLU A 167 -6.79 -21.34 -8.42
C GLU A 167 -5.74 -20.23 -8.35
N ILE A 168 -5.50 -19.69 -7.16
CA ILE A 168 -4.60 -18.57 -6.93
C ILE A 168 -3.66 -18.95 -5.78
N THR A 169 -2.38 -18.70 -5.98
CA THR A 169 -1.38 -18.68 -4.90
C THR A 169 -1.17 -17.23 -4.49
N TYR A 170 -1.29 -16.95 -3.20
CA TYR A 170 -1.04 -15.61 -2.68
C TYR A 170 0.47 -15.39 -2.55
N ASP A 171 0.94 -14.23 -2.97
CA ASP A 171 2.37 -13.92 -3.03
C ASP A 171 2.79 -13.11 -1.79
N ASN A 172 2.24 -11.93 -1.64
CA ASN A 172 2.56 -11.04 -0.52
C ASN A 172 1.43 -10.05 -0.24
N VAL A 173 1.50 -9.44 0.96
CA VAL A 173 0.71 -8.28 1.36
C VAL A 173 1.66 -7.16 1.79
N ARG A 174 1.26 -5.92 1.60
CA ARG A 174 2.03 -4.75 2.04
C ARG A 174 1.77 -4.46 3.52
N ALA A 175 2.85 -4.33 4.30
CA ALA A 175 2.78 -3.83 5.67
C ALA A 175 2.56 -2.31 5.71
N ALA A 176 2.35 -1.74 6.89
CA ALA A 176 2.10 -0.31 7.10
C ALA A 176 3.21 0.61 6.54
N ASP A 177 4.46 0.14 6.53
CA ASP A 177 5.62 0.82 5.96
C ASP A 177 5.84 0.54 4.47
N GLY A 178 4.96 -0.27 3.86
CA GLY A 178 5.02 -0.70 2.46
C GLY A 178 5.93 -1.89 2.20
N SER A 179 6.58 -2.46 3.21
CA SER A 179 7.38 -3.68 3.04
C SER A 179 6.50 -4.88 2.69
N PRO A 180 6.97 -5.81 1.83
CA PRO A 180 6.22 -7.00 1.49
C PRO A 180 6.31 -8.04 2.61
N VAL A 181 5.17 -8.59 3.00
CA VAL A 181 5.04 -9.73 3.91
C VAL A 181 4.55 -10.92 3.11
N ALA A 182 5.30 -12.01 3.09
CA ALA A 182 4.93 -13.21 2.35
C ALA A 182 3.63 -13.83 2.89
N LEU A 183 2.76 -14.27 1.99
CA LEU A 183 1.53 -14.96 2.29
C LEU A 183 1.64 -16.44 1.95
N THR A 184 0.96 -17.27 2.73
CA THR A 184 0.78 -18.69 2.42
C THR A 184 -0.70 -19.03 2.54
N VAL A 185 -1.18 -19.97 1.74
CA VAL A 185 -2.53 -20.51 1.91
C VAL A 185 -2.53 -21.34 3.19
N GLY A 186 -3.36 -20.94 4.14
CA GLY A 186 -3.55 -21.75 5.35
C GLY A 186 -4.34 -23.02 5.01
N ASP A 187 -3.89 -24.15 5.52
CA ASP A 187 -4.71 -25.37 5.53
C ASP A 187 -5.93 -25.13 6.42
N LYS A 188 -7.11 -25.47 5.87
CA LYS A 188 -8.38 -25.43 6.62
C LYS A 188 -8.51 -26.65 7.51
#